data_33821b5e8d5ba10df95001dedbb75e08
#
_entry.id   33821b5e8d5ba10df95001dedbb75e08
#
_cell.length_a   1.000
_cell.length_b   1.000
_cell.length_c   1.000
_cell.angle_alpha   90.00
_cell.angle_beta   90.00
_cell.angle_gamma   90.00
#
_symmetry.space_group_name_H-M   'P 1'
#
loop_
_entity.id
_entity.type
_entity.pdbx_description
1 polymer ?
#
loop_
_entity_poly.entity_id
_entity_poly.type
_entity_poly.pdbx_seq_one_letter_code
_entity_poly.pdbx_strand_id
1 'polypeptide(L)'
;MRFSGRRAVVTGGASGIGEAVASRIRSEGGQVAVWDLNGPIKVDISDYASVENAVKETLGQMGGIDILVNSAGITGPTVPLAEFPIDGWMQVMAINVNGTFFTNRAVIPLMIAQDYGRIVNIASIAGKEGNPNASGYSASKAAVIGMTKSLAKEVAKNNISVNAVTPAAVRTPIFDQMPQSHIDFMLSKIPRGRFGTVDEVANLVCWLASEECSFSTGAVFDVSGGRATY
;
A
#
# COMPACT_ATOMS: atom_id res chain seq x y z
N MET A 1 5.68 -22.88 -6.30
CA MET A 1 5.58 -21.41 -6.45
C MET A 1 4.72 -20.89 -5.32
N ARG A 2 5.16 -19.83 -4.61
CA ARG A 2 4.56 -19.34 -3.36
C ARG A 2 3.10 -18.89 -3.51
N PHE A 3 2.72 -18.37 -4.67
CA PHE A 3 1.37 -17.87 -4.95
C PHE A 3 0.56 -18.76 -5.90
N SER A 4 0.97 -20.00 -6.10
CA SER A 4 0.23 -20.92 -6.99
C SER A 4 -1.23 -21.07 -6.55
N GLY A 5 -2.18 -20.80 -7.47
CA GLY A 5 -3.61 -20.83 -7.20
C GLY A 5 -4.15 -19.61 -6.41
N ARG A 6 -3.33 -18.62 -6.06
CA ARG A 6 -3.76 -17.40 -5.36
C ARG A 6 -4.12 -16.27 -6.33
N ARG A 7 -5.12 -15.49 -5.96
CA ARG A 7 -5.72 -14.39 -6.72
C ARG A 7 -5.49 -13.10 -5.98
N ALA A 8 -4.71 -12.21 -6.56
CA ALA A 8 -4.31 -10.95 -5.93
C ALA A 8 -4.90 -9.75 -6.66
N VAL A 9 -5.30 -8.75 -5.89
CA VAL A 9 -5.57 -7.38 -6.34
C VAL A 9 -4.44 -6.49 -5.85
N VAL A 10 -3.89 -5.67 -6.74
CA VAL A 10 -2.89 -4.66 -6.40
C VAL A 10 -3.38 -3.30 -6.89
N THR A 11 -3.67 -2.39 -5.96
CA THR A 11 -4.02 -1.01 -6.31
C THR A 11 -2.75 -0.20 -6.59
N GLY A 12 -2.79 0.73 -7.55
CA GLY A 12 -1.59 1.46 -7.99
C GLY A 12 -0.55 0.54 -8.63
N GLY A 13 -1.00 -0.58 -9.21
CA GLY A 13 -0.13 -1.63 -9.73
C GLY A 13 0.43 -1.38 -11.12
N ALA A 14 0.16 -0.23 -11.74
CA ALA A 14 0.71 0.13 -13.03
C ALA A 14 2.11 0.77 -12.96
N SER A 15 2.61 1.08 -11.76
CA SER A 15 3.93 1.70 -11.58
C SER A 15 4.54 1.43 -10.20
N GLY A 16 5.84 1.67 -10.05
CA GLY A 16 6.56 1.74 -8.79
C GLY A 16 6.46 0.49 -7.91
N ILE A 17 6.15 0.67 -6.63
CA ILE A 17 6.04 -0.43 -5.66
C ILE A 17 4.91 -1.40 -6.05
N GLY A 18 3.75 -0.87 -6.47
CA GLY A 18 2.61 -1.70 -6.88
C GLY A 18 2.94 -2.60 -8.06
N GLU A 19 3.60 -2.08 -9.08
CA GLU A 19 4.06 -2.85 -10.25
C GLU A 19 5.07 -3.94 -9.86
N ALA A 20 6.06 -3.61 -9.02
CA ALA A 20 7.04 -4.59 -8.55
C ALA A 20 6.37 -5.73 -7.77
N VAL A 21 5.39 -5.41 -6.90
CA VAL A 21 4.61 -6.42 -6.18
C VAL A 21 3.79 -7.27 -7.15
N ALA A 22 3.07 -6.66 -8.09
CA ALA A 22 2.24 -7.37 -9.06
C ALA A 22 3.10 -8.32 -9.92
N SER A 23 4.25 -7.84 -10.41
CA SER A 23 5.20 -8.64 -11.18
C SER A 23 5.76 -9.81 -10.37
N ARG A 24 6.11 -9.57 -9.10
CA ARG A 24 6.63 -10.62 -8.21
C ARG A 24 5.59 -11.69 -7.92
N ILE A 25 4.34 -11.32 -7.60
CA ILE A 25 3.26 -12.29 -7.38
C ILE A 25 3.03 -13.15 -8.63
N ARG A 26 3.02 -12.53 -9.83
CA ARG A 26 2.88 -13.30 -11.11
C ARG A 26 4.05 -14.25 -11.33
N SER A 27 5.28 -13.80 -11.13
CA SER A 27 6.47 -14.64 -11.32
C SER A 27 6.52 -15.84 -10.37
N GLU A 28 5.82 -15.76 -9.23
CA GLU A 28 5.70 -16.81 -8.24
C GLU A 28 4.37 -17.60 -8.34
N GLY A 29 3.67 -17.48 -9.48
CA GLY A 29 2.54 -18.34 -9.87
C GLY A 29 1.16 -17.82 -9.48
N GLY A 30 1.03 -16.59 -8.98
CA GLY A 30 -0.25 -15.97 -8.66
C GLY A 30 -0.93 -15.31 -9.86
N GLN A 31 -2.26 -15.24 -9.83
CA GLN A 31 -3.04 -14.40 -10.72
C GLN A 31 -3.12 -12.98 -10.13
N VAL A 32 -3.00 -11.93 -10.94
CA VAL A 32 -3.00 -10.55 -10.45
C VAL A 32 -3.90 -9.66 -11.29
N ALA A 33 -4.93 -9.10 -10.68
CA ALA A 33 -5.67 -7.97 -11.18
C ALA A 33 -5.00 -6.66 -10.71
N VAL A 34 -4.65 -5.82 -11.67
CA VAL A 34 -4.08 -4.49 -11.39
C VAL A 34 -5.21 -3.45 -11.46
N TRP A 35 -5.47 -2.81 -10.32
CA TRP A 35 -6.41 -1.71 -10.18
C TRP A 35 -5.66 -0.38 -10.21
N ASP A 36 -5.83 0.39 -11.26
CA ASP A 36 -5.11 1.65 -11.46
C ASP A 36 -5.92 2.57 -12.38
N LEU A 37 -5.71 3.87 -12.29
CA LEU A 37 -6.30 4.82 -13.24
C LEU A 37 -5.85 4.56 -14.69
N ASN A 38 -4.64 4.03 -14.84
CA ASN A 38 -4.01 3.68 -16.13
C ASN A 38 -3.79 2.17 -16.30
N GLY A 39 -4.43 1.35 -15.45
CA GLY A 39 -4.26 -0.10 -15.46
C GLY A 39 -5.24 -0.85 -16.36
N PRO A 40 -5.09 -2.18 -16.47
CA PRO A 40 -6.03 -3.06 -17.17
C PRO A 40 -7.46 -2.94 -16.62
N ILE A 41 -7.61 -2.88 -15.29
CA ILE A 41 -8.88 -2.55 -14.64
C ILE A 41 -8.78 -1.10 -14.17
N LYS A 42 -9.49 -0.19 -14.83
CA LYS A 42 -9.50 1.23 -14.49
C LYS A 42 -10.30 1.47 -13.23
N VAL A 43 -9.61 1.95 -12.19
CA VAL A 43 -10.23 2.21 -10.88
C VAL A 43 -9.74 3.54 -10.33
N ASP A 44 -10.69 4.41 -10.01
CA ASP A 44 -10.47 5.50 -9.08
C ASP A 44 -10.81 5.01 -7.67
N ILE A 45 -9.80 4.76 -6.85
CA ILE A 45 -10.01 4.25 -5.49
C ILE A 45 -10.69 5.27 -4.57
N SER A 46 -10.71 6.55 -4.92
CA SER A 46 -11.41 7.59 -4.16
C SER A 46 -12.93 7.60 -4.41
N ASP A 47 -13.40 6.85 -5.41
CA ASP A 47 -14.81 6.62 -5.71
C ASP A 47 -15.20 5.18 -5.33
N TYR A 48 -16.11 5.04 -4.35
CA TYR A 48 -16.54 3.73 -3.88
C TYR A 48 -17.27 2.92 -4.95
N ALA A 49 -18.07 3.56 -5.82
CA ALA A 49 -18.76 2.88 -6.91
C ALA A 49 -17.76 2.31 -7.94
N SER A 50 -16.68 3.04 -8.23
CA SER A 50 -15.58 2.55 -9.06
C SER A 50 -14.93 1.30 -8.45
N VAL A 51 -14.69 1.30 -7.13
CA VAL A 51 -14.14 0.13 -6.41
C VAL A 51 -15.08 -1.07 -6.46
N GLU A 52 -16.39 -0.89 -6.22
CA GLU A 52 -17.37 -1.98 -6.31
C GLU A 52 -17.45 -2.59 -7.72
N ASN A 53 -17.37 -1.78 -8.76
CA ASN A 53 -17.33 -2.26 -10.14
C ASN A 53 -16.05 -3.06 -10.43
N ALA A 54 -14.91 -2.59 -9.94
CA ALA A 54 -13.65 -3.31 -10.08
C ALA A 54 -13.66 -4.67 -9.34
N VAL A 55 -14.30 -4.75 -8.17
CA VAL A 55 -14.52 -6.03 -7.48
C VAL A 55 -15.33 -6.98 -8.35
N LYS A 56 -16.46 -6.54 -8.91
CA LYS A 56 -17.32 -7.36 -9.78
C LYS A 56 -16.56 -7.86 -11.02
N GLU A 57 -15.81 -6.97 -11.66
CA GLU A 57 -14.98 -7.33 -12.82
C GLU A 57 -13.90 -8.36 -12.43
N THR A 58 -13.21 -8.13 -11.33
CA THR A 58 -12.18 -9.06 -10.83
C THR A 58 -12.75 -10.43 -10.48
N LEU A 59 -13.91 -10.49 -9.84
CA LEU A 59 -14.60 -11.75 -9.55
C LEU A 59 -15.00 -12.49 -10.82
N GLY A 60 -15.45 -11.77 -11.86
CA GLY A 60 -15.75 -12.35 -13.17
C GLY A 60 -14.52 -12.95 -13.86
N GLN A 61 -13.35 -12.31 -13.68
CA GLN A 61 -12.10 -12.77 -14.31
C GLN A 61 -11.40 -13.90 -13.54
N MET A 62 -11.38 -13.84 -12.20
CA MET A 62 -10.55 -14.71 -11.36
C MET A 62 -11.36 -15.61 -10.39
N GLY A 63 -12.65 -15.37 -10.23
CA GLY A 63 -13.53 -16.15 -9.36
C GLY A 63 -13.37 -15.87 -7.86
N GLY A 64 -12.51 -14.94 -7.45
CA GLY A 64 -12.30 -14.58 -6.04
C GLY A 64 -11.11 -13.66 -5.84
N ILE A 65 -10.90 -13.23 -4.59
CA ILE A 65 -9.78 -12.37 -4.18
C ILE A 65 -9.19 -12.93 -2.87
N ASP A 66 -7.96 -13.44 -2.94
CA ASP A 66 -7.23 -14.01 -1.80
C ASP A 66 -6.27 -12.98 -1.16
N ILE A 67 -5.77 -12.07 -1.97
CA ILE A 67 -4.75 -11.08 -1.58
C ILE A 67 -5.20 -9.70 -2.04
N LEU A 68 -5.09 -8.71 -1.14
CA LEU A 68 -5.26 -7.29 -1.46
C LEU A 68 -4.00 -6.52 -1.04
N VAL A 69 -3.36 -5.86 -2.00
CA VAL A 69 -2.26 -4.93 -1.72
C VAL A 69 -2.70 -3.52 -2.07
N ASN A 70 -2.86 -2.69 -1.05
CA ASN A 70 -3.20 -1.28 -1.19
C ASN A 70 -1.92 -0.46 -1.35
N SER A 71 -1.51 -0.22 -2.60
CA SER A 71 -0.30 0.56 -2.94
C SER A 71 -0.59 1.89 -3.61
N ALA A 72 -1.82 2.12 -4.08
CA ALA A 72 -2.21 3.41 -4.65
C ALA A 72 -2.14 4.53 -3.60
N GLY A 73 -1.65 5.70 -4.01
CA GLY A 73 -1.57 6.87 -3.15
C GLY A 73 -0.78 8.02 -3.77
N ILE A 74 -0.95 9.20 -3.20
CA ILE A 74 -0.24 10.42 -3.60
C ILE A 74 0.45 11.08 -2.41
N THR A 75 1.50 11.85 -2.68
CA THR A 75 2.17 12.66 -1.66
C THR A 75 1.45 13.97 -1.37
N GLY A 76 0.76 14.51 -2.37
CA GLY A 76 0.18 15.85 -2.30
C GLY A 76 1.24 16.96 -2.30
N PRO A 77 0.83 18.20 -1.99
CA PRO A 77 1.73 19.34 -1.89
C PRO A 77 2.82 19.18 -0.82
N THR A 78 4.00 19.72 -1.11
CA THR A 78 5.14 19.76 -0.17
C THR A 78 5.39 21.20 0.26
N VAL A 79 4.64 21.65 1.27
CA VAL A 79 4.65 23.01 1.80
C VAL A 79 4.42 23.00 3.32
N PRO A 80 4.81 24.06 4.07
CA PRO A 80 4.48 24.19 5.48
C PRO A 80 2.98 24.05 5.74
N LEU A 81 2.61 23.54 6.92
CA LEU A 81 1.20 23.30 7.29
C LEU A 81 0.34 24.57 7.16
N ALA A 82 0.89 25.73 7.53
CA ALA A 82 0.17 27.00 7.45
C ALA A 82 -0.17 27.43 6.01
N GLU A 83 0.55 26.92 5.03
CA GLU A 83 0.39 27.22 3.60
C GLU A 83 -0.23 26.05 2.83
N PHE A 84 -0.56 24.94 3.53
CA PHE A 84 -1.04 23.74 2.87
C PHE A 84 -2.43 23.98 2.26
N PRO A 85 -2.61 23.82 0.93
CA PRO A 85 -3.91 24.06 0.29
C PRO A 85 -4.98 23.10 0.84
N ILE A 86 -6.15 23.64 1.19
CA ILE A 86 -7.27 22.83 1.71
C ILE A 86 -7.68 21.76 0.72
N ASP A 87 -7.79 22.09 -0.57
CA ASP A 87 -8.14 21.12 -1.62
C ASP A 87 -7.09 20.02 -1.76
N GLY A 88 -5.80 20.38 -1.63
CA GLY A 88 -4.71 19.41 -1.63
C GLY A 88 -4.79 18.45 -0.44
N TRP A 89 -5.16 18.96 0.75
CA TRP A 89 -5.43 18.13 1.92
C TRP A 89 -6.58 17.16 1.66
N MET A 90 -7.72 17.68 1.18
CA MET A 90 -8.90 16.87 0.89
C MET A 90 -8.60 15.78 -0.15
N GLN A 91 -7.83 16.10 -1.19
CA GLN A 91 -7.42 15.12 -2.21
C GLN A 91 -6.53 14.01 -1.63
N VAL A 92 -5.53 14.37 -0.80
CA VAL A 92 -4.66 13.37 -0.15
C VAL A 92 -5.48 12.44 0.75
N MET A 93 -6.41 12.99 1.53
CA MET A 93 -7.27 12.19 2.41
C MET A 93 -8.24 11.31 1.60
N ALA A 94 -8.83 11.83 0.53
CA ALA A 94 -9.73 11.06 -0.34
C ALA A 94 -9.03 9.86 -0.98
N ILE A 95 -7.82 10.04 -1.50
CA ILE A 95 -7.10 8.95 -2.18
C ILE A 95 -6.45 8.01 -1.14
N ASN A 96 -5.63 8.53 -0.24
CA ASN A 96 -4.81 7.68 0.62
C ASN A 96 -5.61 7.00 1.75
N VAL A 97 -6.60 7.70 2.32
CA VAL A 97 -7.38 7.19 3.47
C VAL A 97 -8.67 6.57 3.00
N ASN A 98 -9.54 7.35 2.35
CA ASN A 98 -10.85 6.84 1.92
C ASN A 98 -10.67 5.75 0.86
N GLY A 99 -9.73 5.90 -0.10
CA GLY A 99 -9.44 4.87 -1.08
C GLY A 99 -9.00 3.54 -0.44
N THR A 100 -8.07 3.59 0.51
CA THR A 100 -7.67 2.38 1.26
C THR A 100 -8.84 1.80 2.08
N PHE A 101 -9.68 2.64 2.68
CA PHE A 101 -10.89 2.19 3.37
C PHE A 101 -11.87 1.52 2.39
N PHE A 102 -12.14 2.12 1.24
CA PHE A 102 -13.08 1.59 0.25
C PHE A 102 -12.66 0.24 -0.30
N THR A 103 -11.39 0.08 -0.63
CA THR A 103 -10.86 -1.20 -1.13
C THR A 103 -10.91 -2.30 -0.07
N ASN A 104 -10.50 -1.99 1.17
CA ASN A 104 -10.64 -2.93 2.29
C ASN A 104 -12.09 -3.31 2.52
N ARG A 105 -13.00 -2.32 2.61
CA ARG A 105 -14.43 -2.54 2.84
C ARG A 105 -15.06 -3.44 1.78
N ALA A 106 -14.71 -3.24 0.51
CA ALA A 106 -15.29 -4.01 -0.59
C ALA A 106 -14.79 -5.46 -0.65
N VAL A 107 -13.53 -5.71 -0.22
CA VAL A 107 -12.90 -7.03 -0.35
C VAL A 107 -13.07 -7.89 0.91
N ILE A 108 -13.10 -7.30 2.11
CA ILE A 108 -13.18 -8.05 3.37
C ILE A 108 -14.36 -9.03 3.45
N PRO A 109 -15.60 -8.72 3.03
CA PRO A 109 -16.68 -9.67 3.08
C PRO A 109 -16.43 -10.94 2.26
N LEU A 110 -15.72 -10.81 1.14
CA LEU A 110 -15.34 -11.95 0.29
C LEU A 110 -14.31 -12.84 1.00
N MET A 111 -13.31 -12.22 1.63
CA MET A 111 -12.29 -12.94 2.39
C MET A 111 -12.87 -13.65 3.62
N ILE A 112 -13.83 -13.04 4.30
CA ILE A 112 -14.55 -13.67 5.43
C ILE A 112 -15.35 -14.88 4.94
N ALA A 113 -16.09 -14.75 3.83
CA ALA A 113 -16.91 -15.82 3.28
C ALA A 113 -16.07 -17.04 2.83
N GLN A 114 -14.85 -16.85 2.36
CA GLN A 114 -13.94 -17.93 1.96
C GLN A 114 -12.99 -18.39 3.08
N ASP A 115 -13.04 -17.74 4.26
CA ASP A 115 -12.16 -17.94 5.42
C ASP A 115 -10.66 -17.91 5.05
N TYR A 116 -10.29 -16.99 4.16
CA TYR A 116 -8.92 -16.74 3.76
C TYR A 116 -8.73 -15.32 3.24
N GLY A 117 -7.67 -14.65 3.69
CA GLY A 117 -7.29 -13.36 3.16
C GLY A 117 -5.91 -12.90 3.62
N ARG A 118 -5.22 -12.16 2.75
CA ARG A 118 -3.97 -11.46 3.06
C ARG A 118 -4.08 -10.02 2.57
N ILE A 119 -4.07 -9.08 3.50
CA ILE A 119 -4.14 -7.64 3.18
C ILE A 119 -2.85 -6.98 3.60
N VAL A 120 -2.24 -6.26 2.66
CA VAL A 120 -1.04 -5.45 2.91
C VAL A 120 -1.31 -4.02 2.49
N ASN A 121 -1.31 -3.12 3.46
CA ASN A 121 -1.49 -1.69 3.25
C ASN A 121 -0.13 -0.97 3.19
N ILE A 122 0.17 -0.31 2.08
CA ILE A 122 1.40 0.48 1.96
C ILE A 122 1.20 1.84 2.63
N ALA A 123 1.72 1.94 3.84
CA ALA A 123 1.80 3.19 4.58
C ALA A 123 3.08 3.96 4.19
N SER A 124 3.79 4.51 5.16
CA SER A 124 5.07 5.20 4.98
C SER A 124 5.71 5.42 6.35
N ILE A 125 7.02 5.54 6.38
CA ILE A 125 7.75 6.03 7.54
C ILE A 125 7.24 7.41 7.98
N ALA A 126 6.77 8.22 7.04
CA ALA A 126 6.16 9.52 7.33
C ALA A 126 4.90 9.41 8.21
N GLY A 127 4.19 8.28 8.16
CA GLY A 127 3.04 8.02 9.04
C GLY A 127 3.43 7.67 10.48
N LYS A 128 4.69 7.30 10.74
CA LYS A 128 5.25 7.05 12.07
C LYS A 128 5.91 8.30 12.67
N GLU A 129 6.76 8.97 11.88
CA GLU A 129 7.62 10.04 12.36
C GLU A 129 7.06 11.45 12.07
N GLY A 130 6.22 11.59 11.05
CA GLY A 130 5.90 12.88 10.45
C GLY A 130 7.08 13.42 9.62
N ASN A 131 6.77 14.05 8.48
CA ASN A 131 7.78 14.75 7.69
C ASN A 131 7.42 16.24 7.63
N PRO A 132 8.38 17.16 7.87
CA PRO A 132 8.18 18.57 7.63
C PRO A 132 7.70 18.81 6.20
N ASN A 133 6.80 19.77 6.02
CA ASN A 133 6.21 20.17 4.74
C ASN A 133 5.36 19.09 4.04
N ALA A 134 5.08 17.96 4.70
CA ALA A 134 4.29 16.86 4.15
C ALA A 134 3.20 16.42 5.14
N SER A 135 2.55 17.39 5.81
CA SER A 135 1.58 17.13 6.89
C SER A 135 0.39 16.28 6.42
N GLY A 136 -0.20 16.60 5.24
CA GLY A 136 -1.31 15.83 4.68
C GLY A 136 -0.92 14.38 4.39
N TYR A 137 0.24 14.17 3.77
CA TYR A 137 0.77 12.83 3.51
C TYR A 137 1.03 12.06 4.81
N SER A 138 1.71 12.67 5.77
CA SER A 138 2.03 12.05 7.06
C SER A 138 0.77 11.65 7.83
N ALA A 139 -0.21 12.55 7.92
CA ALA A 139 -1.50 12.29 8.54
C ALA A 139 -2.24 11.12 7.85
N SER A 140 -2.27 11.13 6.51
CA SER A 140 -2.94 10.06 5.75
C SER A 140 -2.29 8.68 5.97
N LYS A 141 -0.97 8.62 6.01
CA LYS A 141 -0.25 7.36 6.23
C LYS A 141 -0.32 6.89 7.69
N ALA A 142 -0.43 7.79 8.67
CA ALA A 142 -0.76 7.45 10.05
C ALA A 142 -2.18 6.87 10.18
N ALA A 143 -3.16 7.44 9.46
CA ALA A 143 -4.53 6.90 9.41
C ALA A 143 -4.57 5.48 8.83
N VAL A 144 -3.82 5.19 7.77
CA VAL A 144 -3.69 3.83 7.19
C VAL A 144 -3.13 2.84 8.22
N ILE A 145 -2.13 3.24 9.02
CA ILE A 145 -1.57 2.41 10.10
C ILE A 145 -2.65 2.11 11.15
N GLY A 146 -3.40 3.12 11.59
CA GLY A 146 -4.49 2.96 12.57
C GLY A 146 -5.59 2.02 12.05
N MET A 147 -6.03 2.24 10.80
CA MET A 147 -7.05 1.41 10.14
C MET A 147 -6.58 -0.06 10.02
N THR A 148 -5.32 -0.30 9.66
CA THR A 148 -4.74 -1.64 9.60
C THR A 148 -4.87 -2.37 10.92
N LYS A 149 -4.52 -1.71 12.04
CA LYS A 149 -4.59 -2.30 13.38
C LYS A 149 -6.03 -2.61 13.82
N SER A 150 -6.99 -1.77 13.47
CA SER A 150 -8.40 -1.99 13.78
C SER A 150 -8.93 -3.18 13.00
N LEU A 151 -8.80 -3.15 11.68
CA LEU A 151 -9.30 -4.21 10.80
C LEU A 151 -8.69 -5.58 11.14
N ALA A 152 -7.39 -5.63 11.44
CA ALA A 152 -6.72 -6.86 11.84
C ALA A 152 -7.36 -7.54 13.05
N LYS A 153 -7.77 -6.74 14.05
CA LYS A 153 -8.44 -7.26 15.26
C LYS A 153 -9.87 -7.71 14.96
N GLU A 154 -10.57 -7.04 14.07
CA GLU A 154 -11.95 -7.38 13.69
C GLU A 154 -12.02 -8.75 13.00
N VAL A 155 -11.00 -9.09 12.18
CA VAL A 155 -10.96 -10.34 11.40
C VAL A 155 -10.03 -11.40 11.99
N ALA A 156 -9.51 -11.20 13.20
CA ALA A 156 -8.49 -12.07 13.81
C ALA A 156 -8.95 -13.51 14.05
N LYS A 157 -10.27 -13.77 14.08
CA LYS A 157 -10.83 -15.13 14.22
C LYS A 157 -10.93 -15.89 12.89
N ASN A 158 -10.78 -15.19 11.77
CA ASN A 158 -10.73 -15.77 10.43
C ASN A 158 -9.27 -16.02 10.05
N ASN A 159 -9.04 -16.87 9.05
CA ASN A 159 -7.72 -17.03 8.44
C ASN A 159 -7.35 -15.82 7.55
N ILE A 160 -7.46 -14.62 8.12
CA ILE A 160 -7.19 -13.35 7.46
C ILE A 160 -6.11 -12.60 8.24
N SER A 161 -5.06 -12.17 7.56
CA SER A 161 -4.07 -11.25 8.12
C SER A 161 -4.11 -9.88 7.42
N VAL A 162 -3.95 -8.83 8.22
CA VAL A 162 -3.95 -7.44 7.76
C VAL A 162 -2.74 -6.75 8.34
N ASN A 163 -1.76 -6.37 7.52
CA ASN A 163 -0.53 -5.73 7.96
C ASN A 163 -0.23 -4.46 7.17
N ALA A 164 0.58 -3.59 7.74
CA ALA A 164 1.08 -2.40 7.06
C ALA A 164 2.58 -2.50 6.81
N VAL A 165 3.02 -1.92 5.69
CA VAL A 165 4.44 -1.72 5.38
C VAL A 165 4.72 -0.23 5.35
N THR A 166 5.83 0.19 5.97
CA THR A 166 6.27 1.58 6.07
C THR A 166 7.63 1.77 5.39
N PRO A 167 7.63 1.95 4.06
CA PRO A 167 8.87 2.24 3.35
C PRO A 167 9.42 3.62 3.74
N ALA A 168 10.75 3.73 3.81
CA ALA A 168 11.43 5.02 3.68
C ALA A 168 11.48 5.45 2.20
N ALA A 169 12.34 6.42 1.86
CA ALA A 169 12.49 6.82 0.48
C ALA A 169 13.02 5.65 -0.38
N VAL A 170 12.26 5.35 -1.43
CA VAL A 170 12.53 4.27 -2.40
C VAL A 170 12.83 4.92 -3.74
N ARG A 171 13.95 4.54 -4.35
CA ARG A 171 14.37 5.12 -5.63
C ARG A 171 13.38 4.74 -6.73
N THR A 172 12.81 5.75 -7.33
CA THR A 172 11.91 5.66 -8.49
C THR A 172 12.34 6.71 -9.53
N PRO A 173 11.88 6.63 -10.78
CA PRO A 173 12.25 7.61 -11.82
C PRO A 173 11.95 9.07 -11.46
N ILE A 174 11.05 9.34 -10.52
CA ILE A 174 10.74 10.71 -10.07
C ILE A 174 11.95 11.41 -9.41
N PHE A 175 12.92 10.64 -8.88
CA PHE A 175 14.13 11.18 -8.28
C PHE A 175 14.99 11.95 -9.29
N ASP A 176 14.95 11.57 -10.58
CA ASP A 176 15.74 12.24 -11.63
C ASP A 176 15.26 13.69 -11.90
N GLN A 177 14.09 14.06 -11.34
CA GLN A 177 13.49 15.39 -11.42
C GLN A 177 13.67 16.20 -10.14
N MET A 178 14.27 15.64 -9.09
CA MET A 178 14.43 16.30 -7.79
C MET A 178 15.77 17.06 -7.71
N PRO A 179 15.80 18.22 -7.03
CA PRO A 179 17.06 18.89 -6.69
C PRO A 179 17.96 17.98 -5.84
N GLN A 180 19.27 17.99 -6.13
CA GLN A 180 20.26 17.17 -5.41
C GLN A 180 20.21 17.42 -3.89
N SER A 181 20.03 18.65 -3.44
CA SER A 181 19.92 19.01 -2.03
C SER A 181 18.74 18.30 -1.33
N HIS A 182 17.63 18.08 -2.03
CA HIS A 182 16.49 17.35 -1.50
C HIS A 182 16.79 15.84 -1.41
N ILE A 183 17.45 15.29 -2.41
CA ILE A 183 17.93 13.90 -2.42
C ILE A 183 18.87 13.66 -1.25
N ASP A 184 19.86 14.54 -1.05
CA ASP A 184 20.84 14.44 0.03
C ASP A 184 20.17 14.54 1.41
N PHE A 185 19.19 15.44 1.55
CA PHE A 185 18.40 15.54 2.79
C PHE A 185 17.64 14.24 3.10
N MET A 186 16.95 13.66 2.10
CA MET A 186 16.26 12.39 2.31
C MET A 186 17.24 11.25 2.67
N LEU A 187 18.38 11.22 1.99
CA LEU A 187 19.42 10.23 2.21
C LEU A 187 20.04 10.32 3.60
N SER A 188 20.26 11.54 4.12
CA SER A 188 20.80 11.78 5.45
C SER A 188 19.95 11.19 6.59
N LYS A 189 18.66 10.89 6.30
CA LYS A 189 17.75 10.27 7.28
C LYS A 189 17.83 8.74 7.31
N ILE A 190 18.55 8.13 6.36
CA ILE A 190 18.60 6.67 6.21
C ILE A 190 19.98 6.16 6.66
N PRO A 191 20.11 5.50 7.84
CA PRO A 191 21.40 5.01 8.36
C PRO A 191 22.17 4.09 7.40
N ARG A 192 21.46 3.33 6.54
CA ARG A 192 22.11 2.48 5.52
C ARG A 192 22.83 3.27 4.43
N GLY A 193 22.72 4.59 4.37
CA GLY A 193 23.39 5.45 3.40
C GLY A 193 22.97 5.28 1.95
N ARG A 194 21.83 4.63 1.69
CA ARG A 194 21.22 4.49 0.35
C ARG A 194 19.71 4.44 0.43
N PHE A 195 19.07 4.74 -0.68
CA PHE A 195 17.63 4.50 -0.85
C PHE A 195 17.32 3.02 -0.96
N GLY A 196 16.11 2.65 -0.54
CA GLY A 196 15.55 1.34 -0.84
C GLY A 196 15.24 1.19 -2.33
N THR A 197 15.07 -0.05 -2.77
CA THR A 197 14.54 -0.37 -4.12
C THR A 197 13.09 -0.82 -4.03
N VAL A 198 12.35 -0.73 -5.14
CA VAL A 198 10.99 -1.24 -5.21
C VAL A 198 10.95 -2.75 -4.94
N ASP A 199 11.98 -3.48 -5.36
CA ASP A 199 12.10 -4.93 -5.14
C ASP A 199 12.28 -5.27 -3.66
N GLU A 200 13.03 -4.48 -2.89
CA GLU A 200 13.19 -4.68 -1.45
C GLU A 200 11.86 -4.51 -0.72
N VAL A 201 11.03 -3.55 -1.14
CA VAL A 201 9.69 -3.39 -0.60
C VAL A 201 8.79 -4.55 -1.05
N ALA A 202 8.82 -4.90 -2.34
CA ALA A 202 8.04 -6.01 -2.88
C ALA A 202 8.35 -7.35 -2.21
N ASN A 203 9.61 -7.60 -1.83
CA ASN A 203 10.00 -8.81 -1.11
C ASN A 203 9.27 -8.95 0.22
N LEU A 204 9.20 -7.88 1.01
CA LEU A 204 8.49 -7.88 2.29
C LEU A 204 6.98 -7.96 2.08
N VAL A 205 6.43 -7.19 1.13
CA VAL A 205 5.00 -7.23 0.81
C VAL A 205 4.56 -8.63 0.38
N CYS A 206 5.34 -9.29 -0.47
CA CYS A 206 5.06 -10.65 -0.92
C CYS A 206 5.17 -11.69 0.21
N TRP A 207 6.09 -11.51 1.17
CA TRP A 207 6.12 -12.36 2.35
C TRP A 207 4.86 -12.17 3.20
N LEU A 208 4.44 -10.93 3.46
CA LEU A 208 3.22 -10.61 4.21
C LEU A 208 1.95 -11.09 3.52
N ALA A 209 1.94 -11.13 2.18
CA ALA A 209 0.84 -11.59 1.36
C ALA A 209 0.79 -13.12 1.18
N SER A 210 1.75 -13.85 1.73
CA SER A 210 1.87 -15.30 1.59
C SER A 210 1.39 -16.06 2.82
N GLU A 211 1.33 -17.39 2.73
CA GLU A 211 1.03 -18.29 3.85
C GLU A 211 2.16 -18.34 4.89
N GLU A 212 3.39 -17.95 4.52
CA GLU A 212 4.53 -17.89 5.42
C GLU A 212 4.31 -16.89 6.56
N CYS A 213 3.50 -15.85 6.33
CA CYS A 213 3.07 -14.88 7.34
C CYS A 213 1.75 -15.31 7.99
N SER A 214 1.77 -16.40 8.76
CA SER A 214 0.58 -17.01 9.33
C SER A 214 0.20 -16.50 10.73
N PHE A 215 1.13 -15.84 11.46
CA PHE A 215 0.90 -15.42 12.85
C PHE A 215 1.10 -13.91 13.08
N SER A 216 1.35 -13.13 12.02
CA SER A 216 1.46 -11.68 12.12
C SER A 216 0.24 -11.01 11.52
N THR A 217 -0.51 -10.28 12.34
CA THR A 217 -1.64 -9.44 11.92
C THR A 217 -1.68 -8.17 12.78
N GLY A 218 -2.09 -7.04 12.19
CA GLY A 218 -2.09 -5.74 12.84
C GLY A 218 -0.70 -5.14 13.06
N ALA A 219 0.33 -5.75 12.50
CA ALA A 219 1.70 -5.30 12.63
C ALA A 219 2.08 -4.24 11.58
N VAL A 220 3.10 -3.46 11.91
CA VAL A 220 3.67 -2.43 11.05
C VAL A 220 5.12 -2.79 10.78
N PHE A 221 5.44 -3.13 9.55
CA PHE A 221 6.77 -3.60 9.15
C PHE A 221 7.53 -2.50 8.40
N ASP A 222 8.71 -2.16 8.90
CA ASP A 222 9.54 -1.13 8.30
C ASP A 222 10.44 -1.67 7.18
N VAL A 223 10.50 -0.94 6.07
CA VAL A 223 11.54 -1.07 5.04
C VAL A 223 12.23 0.29 4.95
N SER A 224 12.97 0.63 6.00
CA SER A 224 13.42 2.00 6.24
C SER A 224 14.95 2.20 6.23
N GLY A 225 15.73 1.11 6.06
CA GLY A 225 17.18 1.18 6.13
C GLY A 225 17.70 1.65 7.50
N GLY A 226 16.94 1.38 8.57
CA GLY A 226 17.28 1.76 9.94
C GLY A 226 16.75 3.14 10.36
N ARG A 227 15.97 3.81 9.52
CA ARG A 227 15.41 5.13 9.83
C ARG A 227 14.40 5.07 10.99
N ALA A 228 13.50 4.10 10.97
CA ALA A 228 12.61 3.84 12.10
C ALA A 228 13.03 2.58 12.84
N THR A 229 12.83 2.58 14.16
CA THR A 229 13.25 1.50 15.07
C THR A 229 12.16 1.08 16.06
N TYR A 230 10.91 1.54 15.86
CA TYR A 230 9.78 1.22 16.74
C TYR A 230 8.51 0.93 15.96
#